data_3189a388c3ef6bfac9ae9df96d57edad
#
_entry.id   3189a388c3ef6bfac9ae9df96d57edad
#
_cell.length_a   1.000
_cell.length_b   1.000
_cell.length_c   1.000
_cell.angle_alpha   90.00
_cell.angle_beta   90.00
_cell.angle_gamma   90.00
#
_symmetry.space_group_name_H-M   'P 1'
#
loop_
_entity.id
_entity.type
_entity.pdbx_description
1 polymer ?
#
loop_
_entity_poly.entity_id
_entity_poly.type
_entity_poly.pdbx_seq_one_letter_code
_entity_poly.pdbx_strand_id
1 'polypeptide(L)'
;MTNYHKTFRNVFYFVLAIQASLILFGILRPSIIYDYFDNWQISLLPFLILIFNKIYFSNSRLDNYIYGFLIIVYSLFPTVLLSNQEILTTNTFSSGFNSDNFQQDIIYSLIIDIDGSVNLSSYEGSGYIIDIQNRPGKVGFPEVIESKIGNPRLVQFREIETDRLLQVKGWDLKLGNQIFWNLYIMSFGSNINLNNTNLVNTEIIGTGDINMGKNLNSGDIFISGNFNIYVDTSLPIVVIGSAEVPAGWIDATIGYLNQTNENYKFKVIVEEGSNVVFQNGE
;
A
#
# COMPACT_ATOMS: atom_id res chain seq x y z
N MET A 1 47.01 -6.05 25.21
CA MET A 1 45.65 -5.48 25.40
C MET A 1 45.04 -4.87 24.11
N THR A 2 45.83 -4.48 23.14
CA THR A 2 45.39 -3.85 21.91
C THR A 2 44.60 -4.73 20.93
N ASN A 3 44.72 -6.06 21.00
CA ASN A 3 44.04 -6.95 20.04
C ASN A 3 42.53 -7.12 20.31
N TYR A 4 42.09 -7.17 21.58
CA TYR A 4 40.67 -7.37 21.90
C TYR A 4 39.79 -6.20 21.48
N HIS A 5 40.27 -4.95 21.63
CA HIS A 5 39.53 -3.77 21.20
C HIS A 5 39.27 -3.78 19.69
N LYS A 6 40.30 -4.14 18.90
CA LYS A 6 40.19 -4.25 17.45
C LYS A 6 39.20 -5.36 17.03
N THR A 7 39.21 -6.47 17.79
CA THR A 7 38.31 -7.62 17.53
C THR A 7 36.85 -7.25 17.79
N PHE A 8 36.51 -6.69 18.95
CA PHE A 8 35.13 -6.29 19.26
C PHE A 8 34.58 -5.28 18.26
N ARG A 9 35.35 -4.28 17.89
CA ARG A 9 34.99 -3.30 16.88
C ARG A 9 34.72 -3.95 15.52
N ASN A 10 35.59 -4.86 15.08
CA ASN A 10 35.43 -5.53 13.79
C ASN A 10 34.19 -6.45 13.79
N VAL A 11 33.93 -7.17 14.88
CA VAL A 11 32.72 -8.00 15.02
C VAL A 11 31.47 -7.12 14.96
N PHE A 12 31.48 -5.96 15.63
CA PHE A 12 30.35 -5.04 15.57
C PHE A 12 30.07 -4.54 14.14
N TYR A 13 31.09 -4.10 13.40
CA TYR A 13 30.91 -3.70 12.00
C TYR A 13 30.43 -4.84 11.13
N PHE A 14 30.84 -6.08 11.40
CA PHE A 14 30.36 -7.25 10.70
C PHE A 14 28.86 -7.49 10.95
N VAL A 15 28.41 -7.35 12.20
CA VAL A 15 26.98 -7.43 12.55
C VAL A 15 26.17 -6.37 11.82
N LEU A 16 26.64 -5.11 11.77
CA LEU A 16 25.97 -4.05 11.03
C LEU A 16 25.92 -4.34 9.51
N ALA A 17 27.00 -4.87 8.94
CA ALA A 17 27.04 -5.23 7.52
C ALA A 17 26.06 -6.35 7.18
N ILE A 18 25.92 -7.35 8.07
CA ILE A 18 24.91 -8.41 7.91
C ILE A 18 23.51 -7.80 7.95
N GLN A 19 23.21 -6.93 8.91
CA GLN A 19 21.88 -6.31 8.98
C GLN A 19 21.56 -5.47 7.74
N ALA A 20 22.52 -4.65 7.29
CA ALA A 20 22.36 -3.88 6.06
C ALA A 20 22.07 -4.78 4.85
N SER A 21 22.78 -5.91 4.75
CA SER A 21 22.54 -6.89 3.70
C SER A 21 21.16 -7.52 3.80
N LEU A 22 20.72 -7.89 5.01
CA LEU A 22 19.38 -8.46 5.22
C LEU A 22 18.26 -7.47 4.87
N ILE A 23 18.47 -6.17 5.12
CA ILE A 23 17.54 -5.11 4.69
C ILE A 23 17.53 -4.99 3.16
N LEU A 24 18.71 -4.97 2.52
CA LEU A 24 18.83 -4.86 1.06
C LEU A 24 18.18 -6.05 0.32
N PHE A 25 18.29 -7.25 0.89
CA PHE A 25 17.63 -8.45 0.34
C PHE A 25 16.16 -8.60 0.75
N GLY A 26 15.59 -7.63 1.46
CA GLY A 26 14.18 -7.65 1.87
C GLY A 26 13.84 -8.68 2.97
N ILE A 27 14.86 -9.31 3.58
CA ILE A 27 14.67 -10.26 4.69
C ILE A 27 14.30 -9.52 5.97
N LEU A 28 14.97 -8.39 6.24
CA LEU A 28 14.61 -7.46 7.31
C LEU A 28 13.90 -6.24 6.70
N ARG A 29 12.84 -5.82 7.35
CA ARG A 29 12.10 -4.62 6.93
C ARG A 29 12.92 -3.35 7.18
N PRO A 30 12.93 -2.38 6.26
CA PRO A 30 13.59 -1.09 6.49
C PRO A 30 13.11 -0.36 7.74
N SER A 31 11.85 -0.60 8.14
CA SER A 31 11.26 -0.03 9.35
C SER A 31 12.01 -0.37 10.66
N ILE A 32 12.90 -1.38 10.64
CA ILE A 32 13.77 -1.68 11.80
C ILE A 32 14.63 -0.47 12.20
N ILE A 33 14.95 0.40 11.26
CA ILE A 33 15.72 1.63 11.51
C ILE A 33 14.98 2.53 12.50
N TYR A 34 13.65 2.64 12.34
CA TYR A 34 12.83 3.45 13.28
C TYR A 34 12.73 2.80 14.65
N ASP A 35 12.68 1.47 14.72
CA ASP A 35 12.68 0.78 16.00
C ASP A 35 13.97 1.08 16.77
N TYR A 36 15.10 1.26 16.06
CA TYR A 36 16.36 1.72 16.68
C TYR A 36 16.25 3.18 17.13
N PHE A 37 15.62 4.07 16.38
CA PHE A 37 15.41 5.45 16.79
C PHE A 37 14.41 5.56 17.95
N ASP A 38 13.33 4.83 17.91
CA ASP A 38 12.34 4.79 19.00
C ASP A 38 12.93 4.30 20.32
N ASN A 39 13.88 3.38 20.24
CA ASN A 39 14.60 2.87 21.39
C ASN A 39 16.04 3.43 21.45
N TRP A 40 16.20 4.72 21.14
CA TRP A 40 17.50 5.39 21.01
C TRP A 40 18.37 5.28 22.27
N GLN A 41 17.77 5.17 23.45
CA GLN A 41 18.49 5.01 24.72
C GLN A 41 19.32 3.72 24.74
N ILE A 42 18.83 2.65 24.12
CA ILE A 42 19.52 1.35 24.08
C ILE A 42 20.38 1.25 22.81
N SER A 43 19.91 1.77 21.69
CA SER A 43 20.57 1.62 20.40
C SER A 43 21.60 2.72 20.09
N LEU A 44 21.27 3.99 20.31
CA LEU A 44 22.09 5.12 19.90
C LEU A 44 22.89 5.76 21.05
N LEU A 45 22.34 5.79 22.25
CA LEU A 45 23.05 6.37 23.41
C LEU A 45 24.44 5.76 23.64
N PRO A 46 24.64 4.43 23.51
CA PRO A 46 25.96 3.83 23.64
C PRO A 46 26.99 4.38 22.64
N PHE A 47 26.57 4.75 21.41
CA PHE A 47 27.46 5.39 20.45
C PHE A 47 27.90 6.78 20.91
N LEU A 48 26.99 7.55 21.51
CA LEU A 48 27.33 8.86 22.06
C LEU A 48 28.34 8.69 23.20
N ILE A 49 28.17 7.68 24.05
CA ILE A 49 29.12 7.37 25.13
C ILE A 49 30.48 6.95 24.55
N LEU A 50 30.52 6.16 23.46
CA LEU A 50 31.75 5.82 22.77
C LEU A 50 32.50 7.06 22.25
N ILE A 51 31.77 7.96 21.60
CA ILE A 51 32.32 9.20 21.05
C ILE A 51 32.90 10.04 22.23
N PHE A 52 32.11 10.19 23.28
CA PHE A 52 32.53 10.95 24.45
C PHE A 52 33.76 10.35 25.16
N ASN A 53 33.77 9.02 25.32
CA ASN A 53 34.94 8.31 25.89
C ASN A 53 36.18 8.51 25.05
N LYS A 54 36.02 8.51 23.72
CA LYS A 54 37.14 8.67 22.77
C LYS A 54 37.73 10.08 22.81
N ILE A 55 36.87 11.08 23.02
CA ILE A 55 37.30 12.49 23.07
C ILE A 55 37.95 12.84 24.42
N TYR A 56 37.36 12.39 25.53
CA TYR A 56 37.74 12.88 26.86
C TYR A 56 38.57 11.90 27.69
N PHE A 57 38.34 10.59 27.59
CA PHE A 57 38.92 9.63 28.50
C PHE A 57 39.86 8.62 27.82
N SER A 58 39.70 8.38 26.54
CA SER A 58 40.49 7.39 25.77
C SER A 58 40.61 6.01 26.46
N ASN A 59 39.55 5.60 27.18
CA ASN A 59 39.56 4.36 27.98
C ASN A 59 39.18 3.16 27.12
N SER A 60 40.15 2.39 26.65
CA SER A 60 39.94 1.21 25.81
C SER A 60 39.14 0.06 26.47
N ARG A 61 39.10 -0.02 27.79
CA ARG A 61 38.27 -1.02 28.48
C ARG A 61 36.79 -0.66 28.39
N LEU A 62 36.47 0.61 28.57
CA LEU A 62 35.10 1.10 28.44
C LEU A 62 34.59 0.89 27.03
N ASP A 63 35.40 1.21 26.03
CA ASP A 63 35.05 0.97 24.60
C ASP A 63 34.71 -0.52 24.36
N ASN A 64 35.48 -1.45 24.91
CA ASN A 64 35.22 -2.88 24.74
C ASN A 64 33.87 -3.32 25.33
N TYR A 65 33.52 -2.81 26.50
CA TYR A 65 32.21 -3.10 27.11
C TYR A 65 31.08 -2.53 26.27
N ILE A 66 31.23 -1.33 25.77
CA ILE A 66 30.21 -0.69 24.94
C ILE A 66 30.05 -1.43 23.60
N TYR A 67 31.15 -1.80 22.91
CA TYR A 67 31.07 -2.61 21.70
C TYR A 67 30.44 -3.98 21.97
N GLY A 68 30.79 -4.63 23.07
CA GLY A 68 30.15 -5.89 23.48
C GLY A 68 28.65 -5.73 23.67
N PHE A 69 28.22 -4.68 24.36
CA PHE A 69 26.81 -4.33 24.53
C PHE A 69 26.11 -4.07 23.18
N LEU A 70 26.72 -3.27 22.31
CA LEU A 70 26.18 -2.99 20.98
C LEU A 70 26.06 -4.25 20.11
N ILE A 71 27.04 -5.16 20.18
CA ILE A 71 26.95 -6.45 19.47
C ILE A 71 25.71 -7.21 19.94
N ILE A 72 25.49 -7.30 21.26
CA ILE A 72 24.33 -7.98 21.83
C ILE A 72 23.04 -7.30 21.37
N VAL A 73 22.94 -5.99 21.51
CA VAL A 73 21.74 -5.22 21.12
C VAL A 73 21.44 -5.42 19.64
N TYR A 74 22.40 -5.19 18.76
CA TYR A 74 22.19 -5.29 17.32
C TYR A 74 22.05 -6.73 16.81
N SER A 75 22.46 -7.73 17.56
CA SER A 75 22.21 -9.14 17.21
C SER A 75 20.84 -9.63 17.69
N LEU A 76 20.44 -9.26 18.93
CA LEU A 76 19.19 -9.74 19.52
C LEU A 76 17.97 -8.90 19.14
N PHE A 77 18.15 -7.60 18.97
CA PHE A 77 17.05 -6.68 18.66
C PHE A 77 16.26 -7.06 17.39
N PRO A 78 16.91 -7.38 16.25
CA PRO A 78 16.20 -7.89 15.09
C PRO A 78 15.44 -9.19 15.36
N THR A 79 16.00 -10.08 16.16
CA THR A 79 15.38 -11.36 16.51
C THR A 79 14.12 -11.17 17.35
N VAL A 80 14.17 -10.26 18.33
CA VAL A 80 13.01 -9.87 19.13
C VAL A 80 11.95 -9.19 18.28
N LEU A 81 12.35 -8.31 17.36
CA LEU A 81 11.43 -7.66 16.45
C LEU A 81 10.80 -8.63 15.45
N LEU A 82 11.56 -9.62 14.97
CA LEU A 82 11.04 -10.68 14.11
C LEU A 82 10.06 -11.58 14.86
N SER A 83 10.32 -11.90 16.13
CA SER A 83 9.38 -12.67 16.95
C SER A 83 8.12 -11.88 17.32
N ASN A 84 8.21 -10.56 17.37
CA ASN A 84 7.09 -9.65 17.62
C ASN A 84 6.36 -9.21 16.33
N GLN A 85 6.72 -9.75 15.16
CA GLN A 85 5.98 -9.47 13.91
C GLN A 85 4.54 -9.98 13.93
N GLU A 86 4.19 -10.88 14.84
CA GLU A 86 2.81 -11.30 15.09
C GLU A 86 1.96 -10.24 15.81
N ILE A 87 2.54 -9.13 16.25
CA ILE A 87 1.83 -8.03 16.92
C ILE A 87 1.42 -6.94 15.91
N LEU A 88 1.10 -7.31 14.68
CA LEU A 88 0.35 -6.43 13.81
C LEU A 88 -1.12 -6.50 14.25
N THR A 89 -1.65 -5.39 14.71
CA THR A 89 -3.09 -5.29 14.93
C THR A 89 -3.78 -4.99 13.61
N THR A 90 -4.85 -5.72 13.34
CA THR A 90 -5.76 -5.38 12.25
C THR A 90 -6.81 -4.44 12.81
N ASN A 91 -6.92 -3.25 12.23
CA ASN A 91 -7.99 -2.31 12.53
C ASN A 91 -9.00 -2.34 11.39
N THR A 92 -10.23 -2.66 11.73
CA THR A 92 -11.34 -2.72 10.78
C THR A 92 -12.17 -1.46 10.90
N PHE A 93 -12.32 -0.76 9.79
CA PHE A 93 -13.26 0.34 9.63
C PHE A 93 -14.39 -0.15 8.75
N SER A 94 -15.63 0.04 9.18
CA SER A 94 -16.78 -0.36 8.38
C SER A 94 -17.93 0.60 8.55
N SER A 95 -18.65 0.83 7.48
CA SER A 95 -19.94 1.51 7.50
C SER A 95 -20.91 0.70 6.67
N GLY A 96 -22.00 0.30 7.28
CA GLY A 96 -23.14 -0.36 6.62
C GLY A 96 -24.31 0.62 6.55
N PHE A 97 -25.10 0.49 5.51
CA PHE A 97 -26.33 1.26 5.36
C PHE A 97 -27.50 0.31 5.53
N ASN A 98 -28.44 0.63 6.43
CA ASN A 98 -29.63 -0.19 6.62
C ASN A 98 -30.45 -0.24 5.34
N SER A 99 -30.89 -1.43 4.94
CA SER A 99 -31.71 -1.66 3.75
C SER A 99 -33.02 -0.87 3.76
N ASP A 100 -33.55 -0.59 4.94
CA ASP A 100 -34.83 0.17 5.14
C ASP A 100 -34.69 1.66 4.78
N ASN A 101 -33.46 2.19 4.75
CA ASN A 101 -33.14 3.57 4.36
C ASN A 101 -32.36 3.64 3.04
N PHE A 102 -32.35 2.56 2.27
CA PHE A 102 -31.64 2.48 1.02
C PHE A 102 -32.36 3.33 -0.04
N GLN A 103 -31.86 4.53 -0.27
CA GLN A 103 -32.25 5.35 -1.39
C GLN A 103 -31.36 4.92 -2.58
N GLN A 104 -31.94 4.21 -3.53
CA GLN A 104 -31.26 3.74 -4.76
C GLN A 104 -30.56 4.87 -5.56
N ASP A 105 -30.98 6.11 -5.32
CA ASP A 105 -30.46 7.29 -6.04
C ASP A 105 -29.26 7.96 -5.36
N ILE A 106 -28.75 7.41 -4.27
CA ILE A 106 -27.59 7.98 -3.58
C ILE A 106 -26.32 7.35 -4.10
N ILE A 107 -25.42 8.17 -4.61
CA ILE A 107 -24.07 7.81 -5.00
C ILE A 107 -23.15 8.05 -3.80
N TYR A 108 -22.24 7.13 -3.54
CA TYR A 108 -21.20 7.27 -2.52
C TYR A 108 -19.89 7.55 -3.22
N SER A 109 -19.16 8.55 -2.74
CA SER A 109 -17.81 8.82 -3.21
C SER A 109 -16.81 8.24 -2.24
N LEU A 110 -15.97 7.33 -2.72
CA LEU A 110 -14.86 6.77 -1.98
C LEU A 110 -13.56 7.35 -2.54
N ILE A 111 -12.85 8.06 -1.68
CA ILE A 111 -11.56 8.65 -2.00
C ILE A 111 -10.51 7.96 -1.16
N ILE A 112 -9.52 7.36 -1.82
CA ILE A 112 -8.37 6.67 -1.21
C ILE A 112 -7.12 7.36 -1.71
N ASP A 113 -6.33 7.91 -0.80
CA ASP A 113 -5.08 8.60 -1.08
C ASP A 113 -4.02 8.04 -0.12
N ILE A 114 -3.20 7.12 -0.63
CA ILE A 114 -2.19 6.41 0.16
C ILE A 114 -0.89 6.19 -0.63
N ASP A 115 0.23 6.21 0.07
CA ASP A 115 1.54 5.84 -0.48
C ASP A 115 1.77 4.31 -0.53
N GLY A 116 0.85 3.52 0.02
CA GLY A 116 0.88 2.05 0.06
C GLY A 116 0.06 1.37 -1.03
N SER A 117 -0.15 0.06 -0.89
CA SER A 117 -0.97 -0.74 -1.79
C SER A 117 -2.41 -0.88 -1.31
N VAL A 118 -3.35 -0.96 -2.25
CA VAL A 118 -4.76 -1.25 -2.01
C VAL A 118 -5.11 -2.59 -2.64
N ASN A 119 -5.67 -3.50 -1.85
CA ASN A 119 -6.39 -4.66 -2.35
C ASN A 119 -7.88 -4.35 -2.32
N LEU A 120 -8.47 -4.08 -3.48
CA LEU A 120 -9.89 -3.76 -3.59
C LEU A 120 -10.66 -4.98 -4.11
N SER A 121 -11.80 -5.26 -3.50
CA SER A 121 -12.74 -6.27 -3.93
C SER A 121 -14.18 -5.85 -3.63
N SER A 122 -15.15 -6.63 -4.09
CA SER A 122 -16.56 -6.43 -3.78
C SER A 122 -17.07 -7.44 -2.76
N TYR A 123 -18.16 -7.10 -2.08
CA TYR A 123 -18.93 -8.04 -1.27
C TYR A 123 -20.45 -7.79 -1.45
N GLU A 124 -21.24 -8.77 -1.11
CA GLU A 124 -22.71 -8.63 -1.16
C GLU A 124 -23.18 -7.80 0.04
N GLY A 125 -23.56 -6.57 -0.22
CA GLY A 125 -24.01 -5.65 0.82
C GLY A 125 -24.05 -4.20 0.39
N SER A 126 -24.40 -3.35 1.35
CA SER A 126 -24.46 -1.89 1.20
C SER A 126 -23.47 -1.24 2.16
N GLY A 127 -22.41 -0.63 1.66
CA GLY A 127 -21.40 0.04 2.46
C GLY A 127 -19.98 -0.38 2.08
N TYR A 128 -19.04 -0.23 3.01
CA TYR A 128 -17.64 -0.60 2.82
C TYR A 128 -17.08 -1.29 4.07
N ILE A 129 -16.03 -2.06 3.85
CA ILE A 129 -15.18 -2.63 4.89
C ILE A 129 -13.75 -2.37 4.48
N ILE A 130 -12.95 -1.78 5.36
CA ILE A 130 -11.52 -1.59 5.17
C ILE A 130 -10.76 -2.16 6.35
N ASP A 131 -9.85 -3.07 6.07
CA ASP A 131 -8.97 -3.69 7.04
C ASP A 131 -7.55 -3.16 6.82
N ILE A 132 -6.98 -2.57 7.86
CA ILE A 132 -5.66 -1.98 7.84
C ILE A 132 -4.79 -2.70 8.85
N GLN A 133 -3.68 -3.26 8.40
CA GLN A 133 -2.67 -3.84 9.26
C GLN A 133 -1.64 -2.79 9.65
N ASN A 134 -1.63 -2.40 10.91
CA ASN A 134 -0.68 -1.44 11.44
C ASN A 134 -0.02 -1.93 12.74
N ARG A 135 1.09 -1.31 13.10
CA ARG A 135 1.75 -1.55 14.40
C ARG A 135 0.97 -0.86 15.52
N PRO A 136 0.77 -1.52 16.68
CA PRO A 136 0.11 -0.90 17.82
C PRO A 136 0.86 0.36 18.26
N GLY A 137 0.15 1.49 18.31
CA GLY A 137 0.60 2.70 18.98
C GLY A 137 1.64 3.57 18.27
N LYS A 138 2.10 3.25 17.04
CA LYS A 138 3.22 3.98 16.42
C LYS A 138 3.02 4.43 14.98
N VAL A 139 2.06 3.90 14.27
CA VAL A 139 1.82 4.29 12.87
C VAL A 139 0.42 4.82 12.76
N GLY A 140 0.30 5.97 12.12
CA GLY A 140 -0.94 6.71 12.01
C GLY A 140 -2.09 5.83 11.56
N PHE A 141 -3.17 5.89 12.32
CA PHE A 141 -4.45 5.45 11.82
C PHE A 141 -4.78 6.31 10.61
N PRO A 142 -5.42 5.77 9.58
CA PRO A 142 -5.90 6.60 8.50
C PRO A 142 -6.87 7.64 9.06
N GLU A 143 -6.80 8.83 8.53
CA GLU A 143 -7.86 9.78 8.74
C GLU A 143 -9.09 9.30 7.96
N VAL A 144 -10.18 9.05 8.67
CA VAL A 144 -11.45 8.62 8.07
C VAL A 144 -12.44 9.78 8.17
N ILE A 145 -12.79 10.33 7.03
CA ILE A 145 -13.78 11.41 6.95
C ILE A 145 -15.05 10.83 6.32
N GLU A 146 -16.13 10.77 7.08
CA GLU A 146 -17.45 10.40 6.60
C GLU A 146 -18.39 11.59 6.63
N SER A 147 -18.97 11.96 5.49
CA SER A 147 -20.09 12.87 5.42
C SER A 147 -21.36 12.11 5.04
N LYS A 148 -22.32 12.08 5.95
CA LYS A 148 -23.66 11.48 5.70
C LYS A 148 -24.66 12.46 5.09
N ILE A 149 -24.23 13.69 4.84
CA ILE A 149 -25.05 14.77 4.29
C ILE A 149 -24.57 15.07 2.88
N GLY A 150 -25.51 15.17 1.95
CA GLY A 150 -25.22 15.52 0.56
C GLY A 150 -25.40 14.34 -0.40
N ASN A 151 -25.30 14.65 -1.69
CA ASN A 151 -25.25 13.70 -2.77
C ASN A 151 -24.15 14.18 -3.77
N PRO A 152 -23.07 13.46 -3.94
CA PRO A 152 -22.74 12.17 -3.32
C PRO A 152 -22.41 12.28 -1.82
N ARG A 153 -22.64 11.19 -1.07
CA ARG A 153 -22.09 11.04 0.28
C ARG A 153 -20.60 10.73 0.17
N LEU A 154 -19.80 11.34 1.03
CA LEU A 154 -18.35 11.22 0.95
C LEU A 154 -17.83 10.27 2.03
N VAL A 155 -16.97 9.35 1.62
CA VAL A 155 -16.09 8.56 2.50
C VAL A 155 -14.67 8.75 2.01
N GLN A 156 -13.82 9.32 2.84
CA GLN A 156 -12.44 9.57 2.48
C GLN A 156 -11.53 8.87 3.47
N PHE A 157 -10.59 8.10 2.94
CA PHE A 157 -9.48 7.52 3.68
C PHE A 157 -8.20 8.20 3.22
N ARG A 158 -7.50 8.79 4.15
CA ARG A 158 -6.23 9.44 3.91
C ARG A 158 -5.19 8.88 4.85
N GLU A 159 -4.04 8.50 4.33
CA GLU A 159 -2.89 8.20 5.16
C GLU A 159 -2.42 9.50 5.81
N ILE A 160 -2.33 9.51 7.15
CA ILE A 160 -1.73 10.65 7.83
C ILE A 160 -0.26 10.67 7.44
N GLU A 161 0.27 11.82 7.03
CA GLU A 161 1.67 12.02 6.69
C GLU A 161 2.56 11.43 7.78
N THR A 162 2.98 10.21 7.57
CA THR A 162 4.02 9.54 8.33
C THR A 162 5.24 9.43 7.43
N ASP A 163 6.42 9.45 8.03
CA ASP A 163 7.63 9.19 7.29
C ASP A 163 7.45 7.93 6.41
N ARG A 164 7.75 8.03 5.11
CA ARG A 164 7.56 6.98 4.08
C ARG A 164 8.06 5.58 4.45
N LEU A 165 8.94 5.49 5.43
CA LEU A 165 9.49 4.22 5.93
C LEU A 165 8.58 3.52 6.98
N LEU A 166 7.53 4.17 7.47
CA LEU A 166 6.59 3.66 8.47
C LEU A 166 5.23 3.28 7.88
N GLN A 167 5.08 3.36 6.58
CA GLN A 167 3.81 3.19 5.88
C GLN A 167 3.12 1.87 6.21
N VAL A 168 1.83 1.96 6.33
CA VAL A 168 0.92 0.81 6.31
C VAL A 168 1.13 0.08 5.00
N LYS A 169 1.45 -1.21 5.05
CA LYS A 169 1.87 -1.96 3.85
C LYS A 169 0.76 -2.22 2.87
N GLY A 170 -0.49 -2.18 3.30
CA GLY A 170 -1.61 -2.45 2.43
C GLY A 170 -2.94 -2.29 3.15
N TRP A 171 -3.93 -1.92 2.40
CA TRP A 171 -5.31 -1.82 2.81
C TRP A 171 -6.13 -2.85 2.06
N ASP A 172 -6.87 -3.68 2.78
CA ASP A 172 -7.85 -4.59 2.21
C ASP A 172 -9.22 -3.90 2.27
N LEU A 173 -9.71 -3.47 1.11
CA LEU A 173 -10.96 -2.74 0.94
C LEU A 173 -12.00 -3.59 0.24
N LYS A 174 -13.21 -3.64 0.82
CA LYS A 174 -14.36 -4.30 0.21
C LYS A 174 -15.48 -3.30 0.01
N LEU A 175 -16.00 -3.23 -1.22
CA LEU A 175 -17.14 -2.38 -1.58
C LEU A 175 -18.41 -3.18 -1.69
N GLY A 176 -19.48 -2.67 -1.09
CA GLY A 176 -20.81 -3.24 -1.24
C GLY A 176 -21.32 -3.08 -2.67
N ASN A 177 -21.83 -4.18 -3.25
CA ASN A 177 -22.31 -4.23 -4.63
C ASN A 177 -23.78 -3.78 -4.79
N GLN A 178 -24.45 -3.44 -3.69
CA GLN A 178 -25.83 -2.98 -3.69
C GLN A 178 -25.97 -1.46 -3.84
N ILE A 179 -24.85 -0.72 -3.86
CA ILE A 179 -24.83 0.74 -3.96
C ILE A 179 -23.92 1.20 -5.11
N PHE A 180 -24.09 2.45 -5.51
CA PHE A 180 -23.27 3.06 -6.56
C PHE A 180 -22.12 3.86 -5.98
N TRP A 181 -20.94 3.73 -6.56
CA TRP A 181 -19.72 4.37 -6.13
C TRP A 181 -19.15 5.31 -7.17
N ASN A 182 -18.74 6.50 -6.74
CA ASN A 182 -17.64 7.22 -7.39
C ASN A 182 -16.36 6.77 -6.68
N LEU A 183 -15.39 6.30 -7.45
CA LEU A 183 -14.16 5.72 -6.90
C LEU A 183 -12.96 6.56 -7.35
N TYR A 184 -12.22 7.11 -6.41
CA TYR A 184 -10.94 7.74 -6.64
C TYR A 184 -9.89 7.00 -5.83
N ILE A 185 -8.89 6.44 -6.51
CA ILE A 185 -7.80 5.70 -5.87
C ILE A 185 -6.47 6.28 -6.34
N MET A 186 -5.65 6.72 -5.39
CA MET A 186 -4.24 7.00 -5.59
C MET A 186 -3.42 6.06 -4.71
N SER A 187 -2.67 5.14 -5.34
CA SER A 187 -1.95 4.08 -4.62
C SER A 187 -0.87 3.42 -5.48
N PHE A 188 0.05 2.71 -4.85
CA PHE A 188 1.18 2.06 -5.52
C PHE A 188 1.24 0.56 -5.23
N GLY A 189 1.39 -0.26 -6.27
CA GLY A 189 1.45 -1.72 -6.15
C GLY A 189 0.11 -2.35 -5.75
N SER A 190 -0.99 -1.81 -6.24
CA SER A 190 -2.35 -2.21 -5.86
C SER A 190 -2.88 -3.37 -6.70
N ASN A 191 -3.80 -4.14 -6.11
CA ASN A 191 -4.58 -5.16 -6.78
C ASN A 191 -6.06 -4.77 -6.69
N ILE A 192 -6.61 -4.27 -7.79
CA ILE A 192 -7.93 -3.68 -7.85
C ILE A 192 -8.86 -4.61 -8.62
N ASN A 193 -9.72 -5.32 -7.92
CA ASN A 193 -10.73 -6.18 -8.52
C ASN A 193 -12.08 -5.46 -8.55
N LEU A 194 -12.49 -5.03 -9.74
CA LEU A 194 -13.75 -4.30 -9.99
C LEU A 194 -14.93 -5.22 -10.31
N ASN A 195 -14.75 -6.54 -10.29
CA ASN A 195 -15.83 -7.47 -10.57
C ASN A 195 -16.98 -7.32 -9.55
N ASN A 196 -18.23 -7.41 -10.01
CA ASN A 196 -19.44 -7.24 -9.21
C ASN A 196 -19.54 -5.89 -8.48
N THR A 197 -18.95 -4.83 -9.01
CA THR A 197 -19.11 -3.47 -8.47
C THR A 197 -20.04 -2.63 -9.34
N ASN A 198 -20.71 -1.64 -8.72
CA ASN A 198 -21.50 -0.64 -9.41
C ASN A 198 -20.78 0.71 -9.30
N LEU A 199 -20.18 1.16 -10.37
CA LEU A 199 -19.39 2.37 -10.43
C LEU A 199 -20.08 3.42 -11.30
N VAL A 200 -20.02 4.68 -10.92
CA VAL A 200 -20.52 5.80 -11.74
C VAL A 200 -19.36 6.49 -12.44
N ASN A 201 -18.39 6.93 -11.67
CA ASN A 201 -17.12 7.46 -12.15
C ASN A 201 -15.99 6.78 -11.40
N THR A 202 -14.91 6.50 -12.12
CA THR A 202 -13.74 5.84 -11.53
C THR A 202 -12.49 6.51 -12.03
N GLU A 203 -11.61 6.85 -11.11
CA GLU A 203 -10.28 7.37 -11.40
C GLU A 203 -9.25 6.58 -10.56
N ILE A 204 -8.28 6.00 -11.27
CA ILE A 204 -7.24 5.16 -10.66
C ILE A 204 -5.88 5.69 -11.08
N ILE A 205 -5.08 6.10 -10.09
CA ILE A 205 -3.76 6.70 -10.28
C ILE A 205 -2.73 5.86 -9.56
N GLY A 206 -1.60 5.56 -10.21
CA GLY A 206 -0.46 4.89 -9.57
C GLY A 206 0.04 3.67 -10.29
N THR A 207 0.15 2.52 -9.59
CA THR A 207 0.71 1.29 -10.18
C THR A 207 0.02 0.05 -9.64
N GLY A 208 -0.05 -1.01 -10.46
CA GLY A 208 -0.58 -2.30 -10.01
C GLY A 208 -1.32 -3.10 -11.07
N ASP A 209 -2.22 -3.95 -10.60
CA ASP A 209 -3.06 -4.81 -11.43
C ASP A 209 -4.53 -4.44 -11.25
N ILE A 210 -5.29 -4.40 -12.36
CA ILE A 210 -6.72 -4.12 -12.36
C ILE A 210 -7.45 -5.27 -13.04
N ASN A 211 -8.44 -5.85 -12.37
CA ASN A 211 -9.30 -6.91 -12.90
C ASN A 211 -10.71 -6.37 -13.19
N MET A 212 -11.15 -6.46 -14.42
CA MET A 212 -12.47 -6.05 -14.89
C MET A 212 -13.27 -7.28 -15.33
N GLY A 213 -14.14 -7.77 -14.44
CA GLY A 213 -14.96 -8.94 -14.71
C GLY A 213 -16.28 -8.60 -15.41
N LYS A 214 -16.94 -9.62 -15.96
CA LYS A 214 -18.20 -9.49 -16.74
C LYS A 214 -19.34 -8.77 -16.02
N ASN A 215 -19.38 -8.86 -14.71
CA ASN A 215 -20.43 -8.27 -13.88
C ASN A 215 -20.11 -6.85 -13.43
N LEU A 216 -19.03 -6.26 -13.91
CA LEU A 216 -18.74 -4.84 -13.69
C LEU A 216 -19.81 -3.99 -14.33
N ASN A 217 -20.44 -3.12 -13.53
CA ASN A 217 -21.30 -2.05 -14.02
C ASN A 217 -20.59 -0.73 -13.74
N SER A 218 -20.23 0.00 -14.77
CA SER A 218 -19.44 1.21 -14.63
C SER A 218 -19.84 2.28 -15.64
N GLY A 219 -19.65 3.54 -15.25
CA GLY A 219 -19.42 4.62 -16.19
C GLY A 219 -18.00 4.61 -16.73
N ASP A 220 -17.52 5.74 -17.22
CA ASP A 220 -16.16 5.84 -17.76
C ASP A 220 -15.10 5.65 -16.63
N ILE A 221 -14.01 4.96 -16.97
CA ILE A 221 -12.89 4.67 -16.06
C ILE A 221 -11.66 5.41 -16.57
N PHE A 222 -11.08 6.27 -15.73
CA PHE A 222 -9.84 7.00 -16.01
C PHE A 222 -8.67 6.32 -15.32
N ILE A 223 -7.57 6.10 -16.04
CA ILE A 223 -6.38 5.42 -15.56
C ILE A 223 -5.13 6.24 -15.85
N SER A 224 -4.33 6.47 -14.83
CA SER A 224 -3.05 7.17 -14.92
C SER A 224 -1.97 6.41 -14.20
N GLY A 225 -0.85 6.12 -14.87
CA GLY A 225 0.32 5.45 -14.30
C GLY A 225 0.68 4.13 -14.98
N ASN A 226 1.12 3.14 -14.20
CA ASN A 226 1.64 1.87 -14.71
C ASN A 226 0.75 0.71 -14.26
N PHE A 227 -0.07 0.16 -15.14
CA PHE A 227 -1.03 -0.89 -14.79
C PHE A 227 -1.04 -2.04 -15.78
N ASN A 228 -1.22 -3.26 -15.26
CA ASN A 228 -1.69 -4.40 -16.03
C ASN A 228 -3.21 -4.54 -15.83
N ILE A 229 -3.96 -4.57 -16.91
CA ILE A 229 -5.42 -4.62 -16.85
C ILE A 229 -5.92 -5.92 -17.48
N TYR A 230 -6.57 -6.73 -16.67
CA TYR A 230 -7.16 -8.00 -17.08
C TYR A 230 -8.65 -7.80 -17.33
N VAL A 231 -9.09 -7.99 -18.57
CA VAL A 231 -10.48 -7.76 -18.99
C VAL A 231 -11.12 -9.08 -19.35
N ASP A 232 -12.26 -9.41 -18.71
CA ASP A 232 -13.09 -10.54 -19.12
C ASP A 232 -13.53 -10.37 -20.57
N THR A 233 -13.32 -11.39 -21.39
CA THR A 233 -13.60 -11.33 -22.83
C THR A 233 -15.08 -11.09 -23.15
N SER A 234 -15.99 -11.36 -22.24
CA SER A 234 -17.41 -11.09 -22.37
C SER A 234 -17.83 -9.67 -21.99
N LEU A 235 -16.92 -8.86 -21.40
CA LEU A 235 -17.18 -7.48 -21.02
C LEU A 235 -16.84 -6.53 -22.18
N PRO A 236 -17.81 -5.95 -22.89
CA PRO A 236 -17.52 -5.07 -24.03
C PRO A 236 -17.06 -3.69 -23.54
N ILE A 237 -15.83 -3.33 -23.86
CA ILE A 237 -15.23 -2.03 -23.55
C ILE A 237 -14.58 -1.40 -24.77
N VAL A 238 -14.36 -0.08 -24.69
CA VAL A 238 -13.48 0.65 -25.60
C VAL A 238 -12.37 1.32 -24.81
N VAL A 239 -11.14 1.19 -25.27
CA VAL A 239 -9.95 1.83 -24.67
C VAL A 239 -9.56 3.04 -25.51
N ILE A 240 -9.42 4.19 -24.86
CA ILE A 240 -9.03 5.46 -25.47
C ILE A 240 -7.70 5.89 -24.84
N GLY A 241 -6.75 6.31 -25.67
CA GLY A 241 -5.41 6.75 -25.22
C GLY A 241 -4.31 5.76 -25.59
N SER A 242 -3.12 5.98 -25.03
CA SER A 242 -1.94 5.16 -25.31
C SER A 242 -1.89 3.94 -24.41
N ALA A 243 -2.23 2.77 -24.97
CA ALA A 243 -2.18 1.51 -24.22
C ALA A 243 -1.70 0.37 -25.14
N GLU A 244 -1.06 -0.63 -24.54
CA GLU A 244 -0.79 -1.89 -25.20
C GLU A 244 -2.03 -2.79 -25.06
N VAL A 245 -2.55 -3.28 -26.19
CA VAL A 245 -3.75 -4.13 -26.21
C VAL A 245 -3.46 -5.50 -26.80
N PRO A 246 -4.21 -6.56 -26.40
CA PRO A 246 -4.02 -7.90 -26.94
C PRO A 246 -4.23 -7.97 -28.46
N ALA A 247 -3.52 -8.89 -29.10
CA ALA A 247 -3.77 -9.22 -30.51
C ALA A 247 -5.24 -9.66 -30.71
N GLY A 248 -5.92 -9.07 -31.68
CA GLY A 248 -7.32 -9.37 -31.98
C GLY A 248 -8.32 -8.32 -31.50
N TRP A 249 -7.88 -7.34 -30.73
CA TRP A 249 -8.69 -6.15 -30.48
C TRP A 249 -8.76 -5.29 -31.75
N ILE A 250 -9.87 -4.62 -31.96
CA ILE A 250 -10.16 -3.86 -33.16
C ILE A 250 -9.75 -2.41 -32.95
N ASP A 251 -8.86 -1.92 -33.82
CA ASP A 251 -8.53 -0.50 -33.89
C ASP A 251 -9.65 0.23 -34.63
N ALA A 252 -10.46 0.98 -33.94
CA ALA A 252 -11.58 1.75 -34.42
C ALA A 252 -11.32 3.26 -34.28
N THR A 253 -12.08 4.08 -34.97
CA THR A 253 -11.95 5.56 -34.91
C THR A 253 -12.06 6.12 -33.47
N ILE A 254 -12.78 5.41 -32.59
CA ILE A 254 -13.02 5.82 -31.19
C ILE A 254 -11.99 5.25 -30.19
N GLY A 255 -11.12 4.33 -30.65
CA GLY A 255 -10.16 3.62 -29.80
C GLY A 255 -10.15 2.12 -30.05
N TYR A 256 -9.55 1.35 -29.15
CA TYR A 256 -9.43 -0.11 -29.25
C TYR A 256 -10.65 -0.80 -28.64
N LEU A 257 -11.34 -1.61 -29.41
CA LEU A 257 -12.49 -2.41 -29.00
C LEU A 257 -12.06 -3.86 -28.75
N ASN A 258 -12.45 -4.41 -27.61
CA ASN A 258 -12.14 -5.81 -27.26
C ASN A 258 -13.14 -6.82 -27.90
N GLN A 259 -14.20 -6.34 -28.51
CA GLN A 259 -15.21 -7.15 -29.22
C GLN A 259 -15.53 -6.58 -30.60
N THR A 260 -15.99 -7.43 -31.49
CA THR A 260 -16.39 -7.06 -32.87
C THR A 260 -17.66 -6.20 -32.95
N ASN A 261 -18.40 -6.10 -31.86
CA ASN A 261 -19.62 -5.31 -31.80
C ASN A 261 -19.28 -3.89 -31.28
N GLU A 262 -19.70 -2.86 -32.03
CA GLU A 262 -19.49 -1.45 -31.65
C GLU A 262 -20.26 -1.03 -30.37
N ASN A 263 -21.09 -1.89 -29.80
CA ASN A 263 -21.82 -1.65 -28.57
C ASN A 263 -20.92 -1.93 -27.37
N TYR A 264 -20.14 -0.97 -26.97
CA TYR A 264 -19.40 -1.04 -25.70
C TYR A 264 -20.23 -0.58 -24.49
N LYS A 265 -19.92 -1.12 -23.33
CA LYS A 265 -20.64 -0.82 -22.08
C LYS A 265 -20.15 0.48 -21.44
N PHE A 266 -18.85 0.72 -21.46
CA PHE A 266 -18.20 1.93 -20.96
C PHE A 266 -16.81 2.12 -21.62
N LYS A 267 -16.21 3.27 -21.35
CA LYS A 267 -14.87 3.63 -21.85
C LYS A 267 -13.83 3.46 -20.74
N VAL A 268 -12.65 3.00 -21.13
CA VAL A 268 -11.44 3.08 -20.32
C VAL A 268 -10.53 4.11 -20.96
N ILE A 269 -10.29 5.20 -20.26
CA ILE A 269 -9.52 6.35 -20.75
C ILE A 269 -8.15 6.31 -20.08
N VAL A 270 -7.12 6.12 -20.88
CA VAL A 270 -5.72 6.07 -20.42
C VAL A 270 -5.07 7.42 -20.63
N GLU A 271 -4.54 8.01 -19.57
CA GLU A 271 -3.86 9.30 -19.62
C GLU A 271 -2.56 9.22 -20.42
N GLU A 272 -2.25 10.29 -21.14
CA GLU A 272 -1.01 10.40 -21.92
C GLU A 272 0.23 10.28 -21.01
N GLY A 273 1.20 9.48 -21.43
CA GLY A 273 2.41 9.19 -20.63
C GLY A 273 2.27 8.03 -19.64
N SER A 274 1.10 7.43 -19.52
CA SER A 274 0.89 6.20 -18.77
C SER A 274 1.42 4.98 -19.52
N ASN A 275 1.81 3.94 -18.76
CA ASN A 275 2.22 2.65 -19.30
C ASN A 275 1.18 1.59 -18.89
N VAL A 276 0.20 1.38 -19.73
CA VAL A 276 -0.93 0.49 -19.44
C VAL A 276 -0.95 -0.65 -20.44
N VAL A 277 -0.96 -1.88 -19.92
CA VAL A 277 -1.00 -3.11 -20.72
C VAL A 277 -2.30 -3.84 -20.44
N PHE A 278 -3.10 -4.03 -21.48
CA PHE A 278 -4.33 -4.82 -21.42
C PHE A 278 -4.05 -6.29 -21.73
N GLN A 279 -4.74 -7.18 -21.04
CA GLN A 279 -4.68 -8.63 -21.24
C GLN A 279 -6.10 -9.20 -21.19
N ASN A 280 -6.31 -10.30 -21.90
CA ASN A 280 -7.58 -11.02 -21.79
C ASN A 280 -7.59 -11.77 -20.45
N GLY A 281 -8.57 -11.46 -19.61
CA GLY A 281 -8.86 -12.18 -18.38
C GLY A 281 -9.55 -13.52 -18.66
N GLU A 282 -9.45 -14.42 -17.71
CA GLU A 282 -10.14 -15.71 -17.75
C GLU A 282 -11.65 -15.58 -17.46
#